data_0793b438dd5bd8c58eda68d8235860cb
#
_entry.id   0793b438dd5bd8c58eda68d8235860cb
#
_cell.length_a   1.000
_cell.length_b   1.000
_cell.length_c   1.000
_cell.angle_alpha   90.00
_cell.angle_beta   90.00
_cell.angle_gamma   90.00
#
_symmetry.space_group_name_H-M   'P 1'
#
loop_
_entity.id
_entity.type
_entity.pdbx_description
1 polymer ?
#
loop_
_entity_poly.entity_id
_entity_poly.type
_entity_poly.pdbx_seq_one_letter_code
_entity_poly.pdbx_strand_id
1 'polypeptide(L)'
;FTSTRAIGSFGNTLIAGDLKPTADGKGKALLVASKTPSDPNSYKVIADMASFDNLPAIHRQDVNGGGGIYQVQEFNGKLYVVVCTGDTSTLNEETGTMRSFAIYVGENKGDSTNKADWTWRPLVGDTAKGAKYYYGLDKSRVSAGACTLQVYGDHLYIGDYNDVSSALQGFVTKSNFVTQATNLEQSVNLYRMDKNENVEMLVGDKNDTFPKGGSTGLGSGYDNHMNQYTWQTTVHEGKMYLSTMNTTTLLEPI
;
A
#
# COMPACT_ATOMS: atom_id res chain seq x y z
N PHE A 1 15.02 -8.39 13.16
CA PHE A 1 13.64 -8.12 12.72
C PHE A 1 12.75 -7.99 13.94
N THR A 2 11.93 -6.96 13.96
CA THR A 2 10.97 -6.74 15.05
C THR A 2 9.55 -7.02 14.59
N SER A 3 9.22 -6.62 13.39
CA SER A 3 7.92 -6.90 12.77
C SER A 3 8.09 -6.88 11.26
N THR A 4 7.89 -8.03 10.62
CA THR A 4 8.01 -8.18 9.17
C THR A 4 6.65 -8.50 8.58
N ARG A 5 6.20 -7.67 7.64
CA ARG A 5 4.94 -7.89 6.92
C ARG A 5 5.18 -8.17 5.44
N ALA A 6 6.11 -7.47 4.82
CA ALA A 6 6.42 -7.61 3.41
C ALA A 6 7.64 -8.50 3.21
N ILE A 7 7.51 -9.50 2.38
CA ILE A 7 8.61 -10.37 1.92
C ILE A 7 8.46 -10.56 0.42
N GLY A 8 9.55 -10.43 -0.31
CA GLY A 8 9.62 -10.62 -1.74
C GLY A 8 11.04 -10.85 -2.20
N SER A 9 11.28 -10.70 -3.50
CA SER A 9 12.60 -10.83 -4.08
C SER A 9 12.88 -9.73 -5.10
N PHE A 10 14.16 -9.50 -5.36
CA PHE A 10 14.67 -8.73 -6.48
C PHE A 10 15.80 -9.53 -7.10
N GLY A 11 15.56 -10.12 -8.28
CA GLY A 11 16.43 -11.15 -8.81
C GLY A 11 16.62 -12.31 -7.83
N ASN A 12 17.87 -12.58 -7.47
CA ASN A 12 18.24 -13.62 -6.50
C ASN A 12 18.41 -13.11 -5.05
N THR A 13 17.94 -11.90 -4.76
CA THR A 13 18.06 -11.25 -3.45
C THR A 13 16.72 -11.29 -2.75
N LEU A 14 16.66 -11.81 -1.52
CA LEU A 14 15.50 -11.70 -0.65
C LEU A 14 15.37 -10.25 -0.18
N ILE A 15 14.16 -9.72 -0.28
CA ILE A 15 13.81 -8.39 0.22
C ILE A 15 12.76 -8.55 1.31
N ALA A 16 12.95 -7.86 2.44
CA ALA A 16 11.97 -7.86 3.52
C ALA A 16 11.76 -6.45 4.07
N GLY A 17 10.50 -6.12 4.33
CA GLY A 17 10.13 -4.94 5.08
C GLY A 17 10.22 -5.20 6.58
N ASP A 18 10.81 -4.28 7.34
CA ASP A 18 10.92 -4.36 8.79
C ASP A 18 10.44 -3.05 9.43
N LEU A 19 9.82 -3.16 10.58
CA LEU A 19 9.49 -2.06 11.45
C LEU A 19 10.37 -2.14 12.71
N LYS A 20 11.35 -1.26 12.79
CA LYS A 20 12.28 -1.24 13.92
C LYS A 20 11.80 -0.24 14.99
N PRO A 21 11.55 -0.66 16.25
CA PRO A 21 11.21 0.25 17.30
C PRO A 21 12.36 1.23 17.58
N THR A 22 12.01 2.43 17.98
CA THR A 22 12.93 3.48 18.41
C THR A 22 12.75 3.78 19.90
N ALA A 23 13.76 4.41 20.51
CA ALA A 23 13.76 4.70 21.95
C ALA A 23 12.62 5.63 22.41
N ASP A 24 12.07 6.42 21.50
CA ASP A 24 10.92 7.29 21.73
C ASP A 24 9.55 6.58 21.57
N GLY A 25 9.56 5.24 21.46
CA GLY A 25 8.36 4.43 21.29
C GLY A 25 7.78 4.44 19.87
N LYS A 26 8.45 5.11 18.93
CA LYS A 26 8.05 5.12 17.52
C LYS A 26 8.69 3.96 16.76
N GLY A 27 8.25 3.74 15.54
CA GLY A 27 8.85 2.78 14.63
C GLY A 27 9.54 3.45 13.45
N LYS A 28 10.55 2.78 12.90
CA LYS A 28 11.17 3.15 11.62
C LYS A 28 10.95 2.03 10.62
N ALA A 29 10.33 2.33 9.52
CA ALA A 29 10.25 1.39 8.41
C ALA A 29 11.63 1.27 7.74
N LEU A 30 12.06 0.03 7.57
CA LEU A 30 13.29 -0.32 6.88
C LEU A 30 12.98 -1.33 5.79
N LEU A 31 13.72 -1.23 4.69
CA LEU A 31 13.78 -2.30 3.70
C LEU A 31 15.17 -2.94 3.79
N VAL A 32 15.19 -4.23 4.01
CA VAL A 32 16.43 -5.01 4.14
C VAL A 32 16.53 -6.06 3.04
N ALA A 33 17.77 -6.40 2.67
CA ALA A 33 18.07 -7.32 1.60
C ALA A 33 19.16 -8.30 1.99
N SER A 34 19.06 -9.55 1.51
CA SER A 34 20.08 -10.59 1.68
C SER A 34 20.15 -11.48 0.46
N LYS A 35 21.39 -11.83 0.05
CA LYS A 35 21.68 -12.87 -0.94
C LYS A 35 21.89 -14.25 -0.31
N THR A 36 22.01 -14.31 1.01
CA THR A 36 22.18 -15.53 1.80
C THR A 36 21.21 -15.52 3.00
N PRO A 37 19.90 -15.61 2.75
CA PRO A 37 18.87 -15.37 3.78
C PRO A 37 18.89 -16.38 4.93
N SER A 38 19.58 -17.50 4.81
CA SER A 38 19.83 -18.45 5.89
C SER A 38 20.82 -17.94 6.96
N ASP A 39 21.65 -16.94 6.61
CA ASP A 39 22.53 -16.26 7.57
C ASP A 39 21.81 -15.00 8.10
N PRO A 40 21.43 -14.96 9.39
CA PRO A 40 20.76 -13.80 9.97
C PRO A 40 21.60 -12.52 9.98
N ASN A 41 22.95 -12.64 9.83
CA ASN A 41 23.87 -11.49 9.78
C ASN A 41 24.05 -10.93 8.37
N SER A 42 23.50 -11.57 7.36
CA SER A 42 23.66 -11.17 5.96
C SER A 42 22.74 -10.03 5.52
N TYR A 43 21.71 -9.70 6.32
CA TYR A 43 20.72 -8.69 5.97
C TYR A 43 21.28 -7.28 6.10
N LYS A 44 21.16 -6.50 5.04
CA LYS A 44 21.62 -5.12 4.96
C LYS A 44 20.42 -4.19 4.68
N VAL A 45 20.44 -3.03 5.31
CA VAL A 45 19.43 -1.99 5.02
C VAL A 45 19.70 -1.42 3.64
N ILE A 46 18.69 -1.47 2.76
CA ILE A 46 18.74 -0.91 1.39
C ILE A 46 17.88 0.33 1.24
N ALA A 47 16.89 0.53 2.11
CA ALA A 47 16.11 1.76 2.19
C ALA A 47 15.62 2.00 3.62
N ASP A 48 15.40 3.26 3.94
CA ASP A 48 14.85 3.73 5.21
C ASP A 48 13.89 4.91 4.96
N MET A 49 13.44 5.56 6.01
CA MET A 49 12.51 6.69 5.90
C MET A 49 13.04 7.81 4.99
N ALA A 50 14.35 8.10 5.03
CA ALA A 50 14.94 9.13 4.17
C ALA A 50 14.89 8.73 2.68
N SER A 51 14.93 7.43 2.38
CA SER A 51 14.77 6.90 1.02
C SER A 51 13.36 7.13 0.46
N PHE A 52 12.39 7.32 1.33
CA PHE A 52 10.98 7.55 1.01
C PHE A 52 10.55 9.01 1.28
N ASP A 53 11.45 9.99 1.03
CA ASP A 53 11.20 11.43 1.22
C ASP A 53 10.74 11.81 2.64
N ASN A 54 11.21 11.07 3.65
CA ASN A 54 10.81 11.17 5.04
C ASN A 54 9.31 11.01 5.28
N LEU A 55 8.60 10.51 4.32
CA LEU A 55 7.15 10.36 4.27
C LEU A 55 6.41 11.62 4.80
N PRO A 56 5.41 12.12 4.14
CA PRO A 56 4.70 13.31 4.58
C PRO A 56 3.96 13.07 5.91
N ALA A 57 3.37 14.12 6.47
CA ALA A 57 2.71 14.11 7.78
C ALA A 57 1.61 13.05 7.98
N ILE A 58 1.03 12.56 6.87
CA ILE A 58 0.06 11.45 6.90
C ILE A 58 0.69 10.09 7.23
N HIS A 59 2.01 10.00 7.17
CA HIS A 59 2.78 8.79 7.47
C HIS A 59 3.35 8.86 8.87
N ARG A 60 2.55 8.58 9.85
CA ARG A 60 3.05 8.44 11.21
C ARG A 60 3.59 7.05 11.43
N GLN A 61 4.82 6.99 11.88
CA GLN A 61 5.52 5.76 12.24
C GLN A 61 5.53 5.55 13.76
N ASP A 62 4.49 6.00 14.42
CA ASP A 62 4.35 5.75 15.85
C ASP A 62 3.77 4.36 16.12
N VAL A 63 3.90 3.93 17.37
CA VAL A 63 3.51 2.59 17.82
C VAL A 63 2.04 2.26 17.57
N ASN A 64 1.20 3.26 17.47
CA ASN A 64 -0.24 3.09 17.30
C ASN A 64 -0.66 3.13 15.83
N GLY A 65 0.14 3.73 14.98
CA GLY A 65 -0.24 4.01 13.60
C GLY A 65 0.06 2.92 12.62
N GLY A 66 0.95 2.02 12.93
CA GLY A 66 1.29 0.90 12.05
C GLY A 66 1.80 1.33 10.67
N GLY A 67 2.37 2.50 10.53
CA GLY A 67 3.05 2.92 9.31
C GLY A 67 4.25 2.02 9.05
N GLY A 68 4.39 1.51 7.83
CA GLY A 68 5.50 0.60 7.53
C GLY A 68 5.45 0.07 6.11
N ILE A 69 6.42 -0.77 5.80
CA ILE A 69 6.44 -1.48 4.53
C ILE A 69 5.37 -2.57 4.55
N TYR A 70 4.43 -2.48 3.63
CA TYR A 70 3.28 -3.38 3.59
C TYR A 70 3.43 -4.48 2.55
N GLN A 71 4.03 -4.17 1.40
CA GLN A 71 4.24 -5.10 0.30
C GLN A 71 5.48 -4.71 -0.50
N VAL A 72 6.13 -5.70 -1.10
CA VAL A 72 7.22 -5.52 -2.05
C VAL A 72 7.03 -6.46 -3.23
N GLN A 73 7.28 -5.97 -4.44
CA GLN A 73 7.15 -6.76 -5.66
C GLN A 73 8.11 -6.28 -6.73
N GLU A 74 8.89 -7.19 -7.28
CA GLU A 74 9.65 -6.92 -8.49
C GLU A 74 8.72 -6.95 -9.71
N PHE A 75 8.83 -5.93 -10.56
CA PHE A 75 8.14 -5.87 -11.84
C PHE A 75 8.98 -5.09 -12.84
N ASN A 76 9.18 -5.63 -14.03
CA ASN A 76 9.94 -5.00 -15.11
C ASN A 76 11.33 -4.48 -14.67
N GLY A 77 12.05 -5.27 -13.87
CA GLY A 77 13.40 -4.93 -13.38
C GLY A 77 13.47 -3.81 -12.34
N LYS A 78 12.34 -3.43 -11.77
CA LYS A 78 12.22 -2.45 -10.69
C LYS A 78 11.54 -3.06 -9.48
N LEU A 79 11.84 -2.54 -8.29
CA LEU A 79 11.20 -2.96 -7.05
C LEU A 79 10.11 -1.96 -6.65
N TYR A 80 8.89 -2.43 -6.58
CA TYR A 80 7.74 -1.64 -6.11
C TYR A 80 7.51 -1.92 -4.63
N VAL A 81 7.42 -0.86 -3.84
CA VAL A 81 7.32 -0.93 -2.38
C VAL A 81 6.09 -0.17 -1.93
N VAL A 82 5.16 -0.86 -1.30
CA VAL A 82 4.00 -0.25 -0.66
C VAL A 82 4.36 0.21 0.73
N VAL A 83 4.16 1.48 0.97
CA VAL A 83 4.32 2.09 2.30
C VAL A 83 2.95 2.54 2.79
N CYS A 84 2.51 1.99 3.91
CA CYS A 84 1.27 2.40 4.54
C CYS A 84 1.44 3.77 5.20
N THR A 85 0.42 4.59 5.08
CA THR A 85 0.27 5.75 5.94
C THR A 85 -0.03 5.28 7.36
N GLY A 86 0.54 5.94 8.36
CA GLY A 86 0.44 5.50 9.73
C GLY A 86 -0.90 5.76 10.39
N ASP A 87 -0.92 6.67 11.34
CA ASP A 87 -2.03 6.94 12.24
C ASP A 87 -3.37 7.19 11.50
N THR A 88 -4.33 6.37 11.83
CA THR A 88 -5.69 6.41 11.28
C THR A 88 -6.66 7.19 12.15
N SER A 89 -6.24 7.57 13.34
CA SER A 89 -7.07 8.32 14.30
C SER A 89 -7.20 9.79 13.94
N THR A 90 -6.32 10.31 13.10
CA THR A 90 -6.31 11.72 12.71
C THR A 90 -6.48 11.88 11.20
N LEU A 91 -7.49 12.65 10.82
CA LEU A 91 -7.61 13.15 9.45
C LEU A 91 -6.43 14.07 9.17
N ASN A 92 -5.75 13.86 8.05
CA ASN A 92 -4.80 14.85 7.56
C ASN A 92 -5.61 16.02 6.98
N GLU A 93 -5.55 17.18 7.64
CA GLU A 93 -6.33 18.35 7.26
C GLU A 93 -5.94 18.89 5.88
N GLU A 94 -4.67 18.75 5.50
CA GLU A 94 -4.14 19.22 4.21
C GLU A 94 -4.64 18.36 3.04
N THR A 95 -4.64 17.04 3.22
CA THR A 95 -4.96 16.09 2.14
C THR A 95 -6.39 15.57 2.21
N GLY A 96 -7.07 15.75 3.34
CA GLY A 96 -8.37 15.16 3.60
C GLY A 96 -8.33 13.64 3.81
N THR A 97 -7.15 13.03 3.91
CA THR A 97 -7.00 11.58 4.07
C THR A 97 -6.74 11.21 5.52
N MET A 98 -7.41 10.17 6.00
CA MET A 98 -7.16 9.59 7.33
C MET A 98 -6.01 8.59 7.28
N ARG A 99 -6.09 7.69 6.32
CA ARG A 99 -5.09 6.65 6.05
C ARG A 99 -5.04 6.41 4.56
N SER A 100 -3.85 6.11 4.04
CA SER A 100 -3.68 5.80 2.64
C SER A 100 -2.41 4.99 2.42
N PHE A 101 -2.05 4.71 1.19
CA PHE A 101 -0.79 4.10 0.83
C PHE A 101 -0.02 4.95 -0.19
N ALA A 102 1.29 4.80 -0.13
CA ALA A 102 2.20 5.24 -1.18
C ALA A 102 2.84 4.02 -1.85
N ILE A 103 3.25 4.17 -3.10
CA ILE A 103 4.07 3.19 -3.80
C ILE A 103 5.35 3.90 -4.25
N TYR A 104 6.48 3.40 -3.76
CA TYR A 104 7.80 3.86 -4.20
C TYR A 104 8.39 2.85 -5.18
N VAL A 105 9.13 3.37 -6.13
CA VAL A 105 9.84 2.59 -7.14
C VAL A 105 11.33 2.68 -6.87
N GLY A 106 11.94 1.52 -6.66
CA GLY A 106 13.38 1.36 -6.52
C GLY A 106 14.02 0.86 -7.81
N GLU A 107 15.04 1.55 -8.26
CA GLU A 107 15.90 1.12 -9.35
C GLU A 107 17.29 0.83 -8.82
N ASN A 108 17.78 -0.37 -9.08
CA ASN A 108 19.13 -0.81 -8.66
C ASN A 108 20.10 -0.75 -9.84
N LYS A 109 21.27 -0.17 -9.62
CA LYS A 109 22.34 -0.05 -10.64
C LYS A 109 23.61 -0.82 -10.29
N GLY A 110 23.55 -1.71 -9.31
CA GLY A 110 24.71 -2.46 -8.86
C GLY A 110 24.36 -3.62 -7.94
N ASP A 111 24.90 -3.62 -6.74
CA ASP A 111 24.62 -4.66 -5.74
C ASP A 111 23.27 -4.39 -5.06
N SER A 112 22.33 -5.32 -5.21
CA SER A 112 20.99 -5.24 -4.62
C SER A 112 20.98 -5.22 -3.08
N THR A 113 22.09 -5.55 -2.43
CA THR A 113 22.27 -5.44 -0.97
C THR A 113 22.96 -4.15 -0.53
N ASN A 114 23.37 -3.30 -1.48
CA ASN A 114 24.04 -2.04 -1.19
C ASN A 114 23.05 -0.87 -1.33
N LYS A 115 22.82 -0.13 -0.24
CA LYS A 115 21.90 1.02 -0.23
C LYS A 115 22.29 2.10 -1.25
N ALA A 116 23.58 2.31 -1.50
CA ALA A 116 24.06 3.35 -2.41
C ALA A 116 23.76 3.05 -3.90
N ASP A 117 23.48 1.78 -4.22
CA ASP A 117 23.16 1.36 -5.59
C ASP A 117 21.68 1.46 -5.91
N TRP A 118 20.85 1.87 -4.95
CA TRP A 118 19.42 2.09 -5.12
C TRP A 118 19.09 3.58 -5.27
N THR A 119 18.20 3.86 -6.20
CA THR A 119 17.50 5.15 -6.31
C THR A 119 16.02 4.94 -6.12
N TRP A 120 15.38 5.84 -5.39
CA TRP A 120 13.96 5.74 -5.03
C TRP A 120 13.19 6.97 -5.51
N ARG A 121 11.98 6.75 -6.00
CA ARG A 121 11.04 7.82 -6.36
C ARG A 121 9.61 7.42 -6.04
N PRO A 122 8.71 8.37 -5.73
CA PRO A 122 7.31 8.08 -5.55
C PRO A 122 6.64 7.82 -6.91
N LEU A 123 5.82 6.79 -7.00
CA LEU A 123 4.88 6.54 -8.10
C LEU A 123 3.47 6.96 -7.67
N VAL A 124 3.05 6.52 -6.49
CA VAL A 124 1.83 6.90 -5.81
C VAL A 124 2.23 7.60 -4.52
N GLY A 125 1.79 8.83 -4.33
CA GLY A 125 2.22 9.63 -3.20
C GLY A 125 1.92 11.12 -3.37
N ASP A 126 2.84 11.95 -2.88
CA ASP A 126 2.74 13.40 -3.01
C ASP A 126 3.07 13.84 -4.45
N THR A 127 2.06 14.31 -5.16
CA THR A 127 2.23 14.80 -6.54
C THR A 127 3.08 16.07 -6.61
N ALA A 128 3.14 16.86 -5.54
CA ALA A 128 4.03 18.02 -5.48
C ALA A 128 5.51 17.61 -5.36
N LYS A 129 5.78 16.37 -4.91
CA LYS A 129 7.12 15.76 -4.85
C LYS A 129 7.43 14.85 -6.05
N GLY A 130 6.63 14.91 -7.10
CA GLY A 130 6.86 14.18 -8.33
C GLY A 130 6.21 12.82 -8.44
N ALA A 131 5.32 12.45 -7.53
CA ALA A 131 4.49 11.25 -7.71
C ALA A 131 3.57 11.42 -8.93
N LYS A 132 3.47 10.36 -9.74
CA LYS A 132 2.59 10.35 -10.91
C LYS A 132 1.11 10.28 -10.50
N TYR A 133 0.82 9.60 -9.40
CA TYR A 133 -0.52 9.42 -8.87
C TYR A 133 -0.57 9.87 -7.41
N TYR A 134 -1.72 10.39 -7.02
CA TYR A 134 -1.97 10.78 -5.63
C TYR A 134 -2.05 9.55 -4.70
N TYR A 135 -1.83 9.76 -3.41
CA TYR A 135 -1.96 8.72 -2.38
C TYR A 135 -3.22 7.89 -2.56
N GLY A 136 -3.10 6.56 -2.43
CA GLY A 136 -4.22 5.64 -2.59
C GLY A 136 -4.79 5.53 -4.00
N LEU A 137 -4.13 6.13 -5.01
CA LEU A 137 -4.57 6.23 -6.41
C LEU A 137 -5.81 7.12 -6.64
N ASP A 138 -6.42 7.61 -5.58
CA ASP A 138 -7.63 8.42 -5.66
C ASP A 138 -7.76 9.36 -4.45
N LYS A 139 -7.94 10.65 -4.69
CA LYS A 139 -8.11 11.66 -3.64
C LYS A 139 -9.38 11.47 -2.80
N SER A 140 -10.40 10.85 -3.36
CA SER A 140 -11.65 10.55 -2.65
C SER A 140 -11.52 9.35 -1.70
N ARG A 141 -10.44 8.56 -1.83
CA ARG A 141 -10.19 7.38 -1.00
C ARG A 141 -9.46 7.77 0.28
N VAL A 142 -10.23 7.96 1.33
CA VAL A 142 -9.72 8.46 2.62
C VAL A 142 -9.37 7.36 3.62
N SER A 143 -9.67 6.10 3.30
CA SER A 143 -9.41 4.94 4.18
C SER A 143 -8.69 3.79 3.49
N ALA A 144 -8.17 4.00 2.28
CA ALA A 144 -7.34 3.01 1.59
C ALA A 144 -5.99 2.86 2.31
N GLY A 145 -5.91 1.91 3.24
CA GLY A 145 -4.78 1.80 4.17
C GLY A 145 -3.53 1.20 3.58
N ALA A 146 -3.66 0.35 2.57
CA ALA A 146 -2.55 -0.35 1.92
C ALA A 146 -3.00 -0.97 0.60
N CYS A 147 -2.10 -1.69 -0.06
CA CYS A 147 -2.47 -2.52 -1.20
C CYS A 147 -1.64 -3.81 -1.26
N THR A 148 -2.17 -4.82 -1.96
CA THR A 148 -1.42 -5.98 -2.41
C THR A 148 -0.89 -5.75 -3.82
N LEU A 149 0.27 -6.32 -4.11
CA LEU A 149 0.88 -6.29 -5.44
C LEU A 149 1.01 -7.72 -5.98
N GLN A 150 0.62 -7.92 -7.23
CA GLN A 150 0.76 -9.20 -7.90
C GLN A 150 1.13 -9.01 -9.37
N VAL A 151 2.22 -9.60 -9.80
CA VAL A 151 2.54 -9.67 -11.23
C VAL A 151 1.71 -10.78 -11.89
N TYR A 152 1.02 -10.42 -12.97
CA TYR A 152 0.29 -11.38 -13.80
C TYR A 152 0.34 -10.94 -15.26
N GLY A 153 0.81 -11.83 -16.13
CA GLY A 153 1.11 -11.47 -17.51
C GLY A 153 2.18 -10.37 -17.57
N ASP A 154 1.92 -9.33 -18.31
CA ASP A 154 2.80 -8.18 -18.51
C ASP A 154 2.40 -6.96 -17.67
N HIS A 155 1.60 -7.17 -16.62
CA HIS A 155 1.10 -6.12 -15.74
C HIS A 155 1.39 -6.40 -14.26
N LEU A 156 1.48 -5.32 -13.49
CA LEU A 156 1.42 -5.34 -12.03
C LEU A 156 0.00 -4.98 -11.58
N TYR A 157 -0.65 -5.92 -10.89
CA TYR A 157 -1.97 -5.71 -10.29
C TYR A 157 -1.84 -5.14 -8.89
N ILE A 158 -2.69 -4.19 -8.57
CA ILE A 158 -2.71 -3.44 -7.31
C ILE A 158 -4.12 -3.56 -6.75
N GLY A 159 -4.26 -4.31 -5.67
CA GLY A 159 -5.53 -4.46 -4.96
C GLY A 159 -5.46 -3.73 -3.63
N ASP A 160 -6.29 -2.72 -3.44
CA ASP A 160 -6.28 -1.95 -2.21
C ASP A 160 -7.10 -2.60 -1.08
N TYR A 161 -7.10 -2.00 0.08
CA TYR A 161 -8.06 -2.31 1.13
C TYR A 161 -8.56 -1.05 1.82
N ASN A 162 -9.82 -1.11 2.26
CA ASN A 162 -10.41 -0.11 3.12
C ASN A 162 -10.21 -0.50 4.59
N ASP A 163 -9.68 0.40 5.41
CA ASP A 163 -9.52 0.15 6.84
C ASP A 163 -10.81 0.49 7.59
N VAL A 164 -11.73 -0.47 7.62
CA VAL A 164 -13.03 -0.33 8.29
C VAL A 164 -12.89 0.04 9.75
N SER A 165 -11.91 -0.57 10.46
CA SER A 165 -11.70 -0.27 11.88
C SER A 165 -11.36 1.19 12.10
N SER A 166 -10.49 1.72 11.25
CA SER A 166 -10.09 3.13 11.32
C SER A 166 -11.20 4.07 10.86
N ALA A 167 -11.95 3.67 9.82
CA ALA A 167 -13.12 4.43 9.37
C ALA A 167 -14.19 4.50 10.46
N LEU A 168 -14.46 3.39 11.15
CA LEU A 168 -15.41 3.33 12.26
C LEU A 168 -14.94 4.19 13.45
N GLN A 169 -13.66 4.10 13.81
CA GLN A 169 -13.10 4.94 14.87
C GLN A 169 -13.21 6.43 14.50
N GLY A 170 -12.89 6.80 13.27
CA GLY A 170 -13.07 8.15 12.76
C GLY A 170 -14.50 8.61 12.84
N PHE A 171 -15.46 7.75 12.46
CA PHE A 171 -16.90 8.06 12.53
C PHE A 171 -17.36 8.42 13.95
N VAL A 172 -16.85 7.73 14.95
CA VAL A 172 -17.19 7.97 16.36
C VAL A 172 -16.48 9.19 16.94
N THR A 173 -15.26 9.47 16.52
CA THR A 173 -14.38 10.46 17.17
C THR A 173 -14.28 11.81 16.45
N LYS A 174 -14.66 11.88 15.16
CA LYS A 174 -14.52 13.09 14.34
C LYS A 174 -15.87 13.79 14.12
N SER A 175 -15.79 15.10 13.96
CA SER A 175 -16.98 15.95 13.81
C SER A 175 -17.57 15.96 12.39
N ASN A 176 -16.80 15.53 11.38
CA ASN A 176 -17.24 15.52 10.00
C ASN A 176 -17.98 14.21 9.66
N PHE A 177 -19.25 14.16 10.01
CA PHE A 177 -20.11 12.99 9.83
C PHE A 177 -20.18 12.51 8.37
N VAL A 178 -20.31 13.42 7.40
CA VAL A 178 -20.47 13.05 5.99
C VAL A 178 -19.22 12.36 5.48
N THR A 179 -18.05 12.94 5.74
CA THR A 179 -16.76 12.32 5.34
C THR A 179 -16.56 10.95 5.98
N GLN A 180 -16.91 10.81 7.25
CA GLN A 180 -16.75 9.55 7.95
C GLN A 180 -17.74 8.48 7.48
N ALA A 181 -18.98 8.85 7.15
CA ALA A 181 -19.94 7.94 6.54
C ALA A 181 -19.45 7.44 5.17
N THR A 182 -18.95 8.36 4.34
CA THR A 182 -18.35 7.99 3.04
C THR A 182 -17.17 7.01 3.20
N ASN A 183 -16.35 7.21 4.23
CA ASN A 183 -15.23 6.28 4.52
C ASN A 183 -15.71 4.88 4.87
N LEU A 184 -16.81 4.77 5.61
CA LEU A 184 -17.39 3.46 5.96
C LEU A 184 -17.98 2.73 4.75
N GLU A 185 -18.46 3.48 3.76
CA GLU A 185 -19.04 2.94 2.54
C GLU A 185 -17.98 2.55 1.48
N GLN A 186 -16.75 3.06 1.60
CA GLN A 186 -15.70 2.71 0.65
C GLN A 186 -15.35 1.23 0.75
N SER A 187 -15.23 0.59 -0.38
CA SER A 187 -14.81 -0.80 -0.52
C SER A 187 -13.56 -0.92 -1.41
N VAL A 188 -13.09 -2.14 -1.67
CA VAL A 188 -11.84 -2.34 -2.40
C VAL A 188 -11.98 -2.01 -3.88
N ASN A 189 -10.90 -1.50 -4.44
CA ASN A 189 -10.70 -1.34 -5.87
C ASN A 189 -9.57 -2.28 -6.35
N LEU A 190 -9.62 -2.60 -7.63
CA LEU A 190 -8.55 -3.33 -8.30
C LEU A 190 -8.05 -2.49 -9.48
N TYR A 191 -6.74 -2.33 -9.51
CA TYR A 191 -6.05 -1.65 -10.59
C TYR A 191 -5.04 -2.58 -11.25
N ARG A 192 -4.64 -2.24 -12.47
CA ARG A 192 -3.45 -2.82 -13.09
C ARG A 192 -2.56 -1.73 -13.65
N MET A 193 -1.28 -2.00 -13.69
CA MET A 193 -0.26 -1.08 -14.17
C MET A 193 0.57 -1.76 -15.25
N ASP A 194 0.79 -1.06 -16.35
CA ASP A 194 1.69 -1.51 -17.42
C ASP A 194 3.17 -1.22 -17.06
N LYS A 195 4.08 -1.69 -17.92
CA LYS A 195 5.52 -1.46 -17.78
C LYS A 195 5.95 0.00 -17.91
N ASN A 196 5.09 0.88 -18.43
CA ASN A 196 5.30 2.32 -18.52
C ASN A 196 4.69 3.06 -17.33
N GLU A 197 4.23 2.29 -16.32
CA GLU A 197 3.62 2.82 -15.10
C GLU A 197 2.31 3.59 -15.36
N ASN A 198 1.57 3.22 -16.39
CA ASN A 198 0.21 3.69 -16.57
C ASN A 198 -0.73 2.78 -15.82
N VAL A 199 -1.52 3.39 -14.92
CA VAL A 199 -2.49 2.68 -14.10
C VAL A 199 -3.87 2.78 -14.74
N GLU A 200 -4.56 1.64 -14.81
CA GLU A 200 -5.96 1.51 -15.20
C GLU A 200 -6.75 0.92 -14.04
N MET A 201 -7.93 1.43 -13.77
CA MET A 201 -8.84 0.84 -12.80
C MET A 201 -9.66 -0.27 -13.48
N LEU A 202 -9.61 -1.48 -12.92
CA LEU A 202 -10.36 -2.64 -13.41
C LEU A 202 -11.71 -2.77 -12.70
N VAL A 203 -11.71 -2.61 -11.38
CA VAL A 203 -12.88 -2.68 -10.51
C VAL A 203 -12.88 -1.43 -9.64
N GLY A 204 -13.96 -0.74 -9.61
CA GLY A 204 -14.12 0.47 -8.81
C GLY A 204 -15.13 1.46 -9.38
N ASP A 205 -15.68 2.28 -8.53
CA ASP A 205 -16.62 3.33 -8.91
C ASP A 205 -15.91 4.48 -9.62
N LYS A 206 -16.68 5.25 -10.39
CA LYS A 206 -16.18 6.45 -11.06
C LYS A 206 -15.68 7.47 -10.02
N ASN A 207 -14.53 8.06 -10.31
CA ASN A 207 -13.94 9.11 -9.48
C ASN A 207 -13.14 10.10 -10.35
N ASP A 208 -12.55 11.11 -9.72
CA ASP A 208 -11.83 12.16 -10.44
C ASP A 208 -10.59 11.64 -11.18
N THR A 209 -9.91 10.65 -10.62
CA THR A 209 -8.72 10.04 -11.26
C THR A 209 -9.13 9.06 -12.37
N PHE A 210 -10.23 8.34 -12.18
CA PHE A 210 -10.75 7.33 -13.10
C PHE A 210 -12.22 7.62 -13.44
N PRO A 211 -12.51 8.64 -14.27
CA PRO A 211 -13.87 9.13 -14.51
C PRO A 211 -14.78 8.14 -15.24
N LYS A 212 -14.22 7.09 -15.82
CA LYS A 212 -14.98 6.01 -16.48
C LYS A 212 -15.36 4.88 -15.52
N GLY A 213 -14.77 4.84 -14.32
CA GLY A 213 -14.89 3.71 -13.41
C GLY A 213 -14.04 2.53 -13.84
N GLY A 214 -14.27 1.36 -13.24
CA GLY A 214 -13.58 0.12 -13.55
C GLY A 214 -13.88 -0.38 -14.95
N SER A 215 -12.85 -0.79 -15.71
CA SER A 215 -12.99 -1.24 -17.10
C SER A 215 -13.75 -2.57 -17.23
N THR A 216 -13.90 -3.32 -16.14
CA THR A 216 -14.74 -4.53 -16.08
C THR A 216 -16.24 -4.22 -16.00
N GLY A 217 -16.60 -2.98 -15.69
CA GLY A 217 -17.98 -2.57 -15.40
C GLY A 217 -18.42 -2.84 -13.96
N LEU A 218 -17.56 -3.45 -13.14
CA LEU A 218 -17.85 -3.69 -11.72
C LEU A 218 -17.46 -2.46 -10.90
N GLY A 219 -18.33 -2.05 -9.99
CA GLY A 219 -18.06 -1.02 -9.00
C GLY A 219 -17.14 -1.49 -7.88
N SER A 220 -16.84 -0.59 -6.94
CA SER A 220 -15.99 -0.89 -5.78
C SER A 220 -16.51 -2.12 -5.02
N GLY A 221 -15.58 -2.94 -4.50
CA GLY A 221 -15.92 -4.18 -3.83
C GLY A 221 -16.49 -5.27 -4.74
N TYR A 222 -16.33 -5.16 -6.06
CA TYR A 222 -16.96 -6.08 -7.02
C TYR A 222 -18.50 -6.05 -6.91
N ASP A 223 -19.06 -4.84 -6.88
CA ASP A 223 -20.49 -4.54 -6.63
C ASP A 223 -20.98 -4.97 -5.23
N ASN A 224 -20.08 -5.16 -4.28
CA ASN A 224 -20.41 -5.47 -2.90
C ASN A 224 -19.57 -4.62 -1.94
N HIS A 225 -20.15 -3.56 -1.42
CA HIS A 225 -19.48 -2.61 -0.50
C HIS A 225 -18.96 -3.25 0.80
N MET A 226 -19.42 -4.45 1.14
CA MET A 226 -18.90 -5.18 2.30
C MET A 226 -17.59 -5.92 2.00
N ASN A 227 -17.13 -5.96 0.76
CA ASN A 227 -15.80 -6.44 0.40
C ASN A 227 -14.77 -5.33 0.66
N GLN A 228 -14.14 -5.35 1.83
CA GLN A 228 -13.32 -4.26 2.36
C GLN A 228 -11.81 -4.49 2.19
N TYR A 229 -11.38 -5.71 1.92
CA TYR A 229 -9.97 -6.06 1.75
C TYR A 229 -9.75 -6.86 0.48
N THR A 230 -8.75 -6.48 -0.30
CA THR A 230 -8.05 -7.43 -1.17
C THR A 230 -7.05 -8.18 -0.29
N TRP A 231 -7.43 -9.38 0.17
CA TRP A 231 -6.69 -10.08 1.22
C TRP A 231 -5.42 -10.73 0.70
N GLN A 232 -5.55 -11.50 -0.36
CA GLN A 232 -4.45 -12.22 -0.98
C GLN A 232 -4.64 -12.32 -2.50
N THR A 233 -3.53 -12.36 -3.19
CA THR A 233 -3.46 -12.64 -4.61
C THR A 233 -2.44 -13.73 -4.87
N THR A 234 -2.73 -14.59 -5.83
CA THR A 234 -1.79 -15.62 -6.29
C THR A 234 -2.01 -15.94 -7.75
N VAL A 235 -0.99 -16.47 -8.40
CA VAL A 235 -1.09 -16.99 -9.78
C VAL A 235 -0.85 -18.49 -9.77
N HIS A 236 -1.78 -19.22 -10.33
CA HIS A 236 -1.68 -20.67 -10.46
C HIS A 236 -2.25 -21.12 -11.81
N GLU A 237 -1.53 -21.98 -12.51
CA GLU A 237 -1.93 -22.52 -13.83
C GLU A 237 -2.39 -21.46 -14.83
N GLY A 238 -1.63 -20.36 -14.94
CA GLY A 238 -1.92 -19.27 -15.87
C GLY A 238 -3.14 -18.42 -15.53
N LYS A 239 -3.70 -18.56 -14.34
CA LYS A 239 -4.81 -17.75 -13.82
C LYS A 239 -4.38 -16.98 -12.58
N MET A 240 -4.86 -15.75 -12.45
CA MET A 240 -4.73 -14.98 -11.23
C MET A 240 -5.97 -15.18 -10.35
N TYR A 241 -5.74 -15.54 -9.11
CA TYR A 241 -6.77 -15.66 -8.08
C TYR A 241 -6.63 -14.49 -7.12
N LEU A 242 -7.74 -13.88 -6.78
CA LEU A 242 -7.82 -12.79 -5.84
C LEU A 242 -8.91 -13.12 -4.83
N SER A 243 -8.61 -12.97 -3.55
CA SER A 243 -9.58 -13.12 -2.47
C SER A 243 -9.91 -11.77 -1.86
N THR A 244 -11.17 -11.60 -1.49
CA THR A 244 -11.63 -10.45 -0.72
C THR A 244 -12.05 -10.89 0.67
N MET A 245 -11.90 -10.01 1.65
CA MET A 245 -12.53 -10.16 2.94
C MET A 245 -13.84 -9.40 2.94
N ASN A 246 -14.94 -10.14 3.12
CA ASN A 246 -16.26 -9.57 3.30
C ASN A 246 -16.53 -9.34 4.79
N THR A 247 -16.83 -8.10 5.15
CA THR A 247 -17.02 -7.70 6.56
C THR A 247 -18.40 -8.03 7.12
N THR A 248 -19.35 -8.50 6.32
CA THR A 248 -20.64 -8.99 6.83
C THR A 248 -20.47 -10.10 7.85
N THR A 249 -19.43 -10.93 7.70
CA THR A 249 -19.12 -11.99 8.68
C THR A 249 -18.78 -11.45 10.07
N LEU A 250 -18.38 -10.18 10.18
CA LEU A 250 -18.14 -9.50 11.45
C LEU A 250 -19.42 -8.90 12.04
N LEU A 251 -20.50 -8.88 11.27
CA LEU A 251 -21.82 -8.37 11.67
C LEU A 251 -22.81 -9.48 11.97
N GLU A 252 -22.42 -10.74 11.82
CA GLU A 252 -23.27 -11.86 12.27
C GLU A 252 -23.45 -11.75 13.79
N PRO A 253 -24.70 -11.92 14.27
CA PRO A 253 -25.06 -11.47 15.61
C PRO A 253 -24.26 -12.19 16.69
N ILE A 254 -23.77 -11.37 17.57
CA ILE A 254 -23.39 -11.73 18.92
C ILE A 254 -24.65 -12.18 19.66
#